data_e7b7e35e56b23558af776500f2eaad72
#
_entry.id   e7b7e35e56b23558af776500f2eaad72
#
_cell.length_a   1.000
_cell.length_b   1.000
_cell.length_c   1.000
_cell.angle_alpha   90.00
_cell.angle_beta   90.00
_cell.angle_gamma   90.00
#
_symmetry.space_group_name_H-M   'P 1'
#
loop_
_entity.id
_entity.type
_entity.pdbx_description
1 polymer ?
#
loop_
_entity_poly.entity_id
_entity_poly.type
_entity_poly.pdbx_seq_one_letter_code
_entity_poly.pdbx_strand_id
1 'polypeptide(L)'
;MTRYLREMVTALAREHPDDQWLLFAPGRAELGLHLTANVVVHRHPLPGRLLFGAAAVTGRPRLDRLIGGVAGIDVIWAPTIAPLALSPGVPLVLTVQDLSFELRPRDFTAYERVWHRLARPRALARRSGAVIVLAPPTRQLLIERWGLDAARIHVVAPGVDASGSGDVSPPLVAGSYLLAVGALEPRKDPALLVRAFARARAEGLRATLAFAGEGRLAGEVHGDGVSLLGRVSDAELDALYRGALALVVPSWLEGYGLPLREALARGAPAVVSDLPVFGHELDAAVIRVSPGDEAGLAAALLRLEREPGLRSELAAAAASAVAGLSWSEAARRTRALLAEAAAG
;
A
#
# COMPACT_ATOMS: atom_id res chain seq x y z
N MET A 1 6.60 9.26 3.55
CA MET A 1 6.74 7.81 3.84
C MET A 1 5.41 7.13 3.51
N THR A 2 5.43 5.89 2.99
CA THR A 2 4.19 5.16 2.71
C THR A 2 3.51 4.73 4.02
N ARG A 3 2.16 4.62 4.03
CA ARG A 3 1.40 4.14 5.19
C ARG A 3 1.91 2.79 5.70
N TYR A 4 2.13 1.83 4.80
CA TYR A 4 2.70 0.52 5.17
C TYR A 4 3.98 0.65 6.03
N LEU A 5 4.94 1.46 5.58
CA LEU A 5 6.21 1.61 6.31
C LEU A 5 6.01 2.29 7.67
N ARG A 6 5.14 3.30 7.72
CA ARG A 6 4.84 4.02 8.97
C ARG A 6 4.25 3.07 10.02
N GLU A 7 3.19 2.35 9.65
CA GLU A 7 2.50 1.43 10.55
C GLU A 7 3.40 0.26 10.99
N MET A 8 4.17 -0.31 10.05
CA MET A 8 5.13 -1.38 10.37
C MET A 8 6.23 -0.94 11.33
N VAL A 9 6.85 0.23 11.12
CA VAL A 9 7.89 0.74 12.04
C VAL A 9 7.29 1.01 13.40
N THR A 10 6.09 1.61 13.47
CA THR A 10 5.39 1.86 14.74
C THR A 10 5.08 0.54 15.47
N ALA A 11 4.58 -0.46 14.74
CA ALA A 11 4.25 -1.75 15.33
C ALA A 11 5.50 -2.53 15.77
N LEU A 12 6.56 -2.57 14.95
CA LEU A 12 7.84 -3.20 15.32
C LEU A 12 8.43 -2.60 16.59
N ALA A 13 8.43 -1.28 16.69
CA ALA A 13 8.97 -0.59 17.84
C ALA A 13 8.17 -0.83 19.13
N ARG A 14 6.85 -0.93 19.01
CA ARG A 14 5.94 -1.17 20.13
C ARG A 14 5.99 -2.63 20.61
N GLU A 15 5.94 -3.58 19.68
CA GLU A 15 5.90 -5.02 20.00
C GLU A 15 7.27 -5.57 20.46
N HIS A 16 8.38 -4.89 20.09
CA HIS A 16 9.74 -5.31 20.39
C HIS A 16 10.54 -4.16 21.00
N PRO A 17 10.23 -3.76 22.24
CA PRO A 17 10.84 -2.60 22.89
C PRO A 17 12.34 -2.79 23.21
N ASP A 18 12.80 -4.03 23.30
CA ASP A 18 14.22 -4.37 23.57
C ASP A 18 15.10 -4.31 22.32
N ASP A 19 14.49 -4.30 21.12
CA ASP A 19 15.22 -4.15 19.86
C ASP A 19 15.49 -2.65 19.59
N GLN A 20 16.66 -2.35 19.02
CA GLN A 20 16.95 -1.00 18.52
C GLN A 20 16.70 -0.90 17.02
N TRP A 21 15.82 0.01 16.64
CA TRP A 21 15.43 0.24 15.25
C TRP A 21 16.11 1.48 14.70
N LEU A 22 17.02 1.30 13.74
CA LEU A 22 17.70 2.39 13.05
C LEU A 22 16.97 2.70 11.74
N LEU A 23 16.26 3.84 11.70
CA LEU A 23 15.53 4.28 10.53
C LEU A 23 16.39 5.22 9.68
N PHE A 24 16.82 4.78 8.52
CA PHE A 24 17.57 5.61 7.59
C PHE A 24 16.65 6.53 6.78
N ALA A 25 16.82 7.84 6.94
CA ALA A 25 16.01 8.87 6.29
C ALA A 25 16.88 9.85 5.48
N PRO A 26 17.02 9.64 4.15
CA PRO A 26 17.75 10.57 3.31
C PRO A 26 16.92 11.83 3.02
N GLY A 27 17.61 12.99 3.02
CA GLY A 27 16.97 14.30 2.82
C GLY A 27 16.32 14.84 4.07
N ARG A 28 15.44 15.83 3.88
CA ARG A 28 14.80 16.60 4.96
C ARG A 28 13.31 16.29 5.16
N ALA A 29 12.77 15.30 4.44
CA ALA A 29 11.34 14.99 4.53
C ALA A 29 10.93 14.61 5.96
N GLU A 30 9.81 15.12 6.40
CA GLU A 30 9.18 14.70 7.65
C GLU A 30 8.70 13.26 7.53
N LEU A 31 8.90 12.48 8.58
CA LEU A 31 8.56 11.07 8.58
C LEU A 31 7.12 10.80 9.00
N GLY A 32 6.51 11.74 9.74
CA GLY A 32 5.15 11.60 10.29
C GLY A 32 5.04 10.39 11.22
N LEU A 33 6.08 10.15 12.04
CA LEU A 33 6.16 9.06 13.01
C LEU A 33 6.15 9.61 14.42
N HIS A 34 5.38 8.99 15.30
CA HIS A 34 5.58 9.08 16.74
C HIS A 34 6.69 8.08 17.11
N LEU A 35 7.91 8.61 17.34
CA LEU A 35 9.07 7.80 17.64
C LEU A 35 9.04 7.36 19.10
N THR A 36 9.18 6.06 19.34
CA THR A 36 9.45 5.47 20.66
C THR A 36 10.94 5.54 20.96
N ALA A 37 11.32 5.36 22.22
CA ALA A 37 12.72 5.50 22.68
C ALA A 37 13.70 4.55 21.98
N ASN A 38 13.20 3.42 21.46
CA ASN A 38 13.98 2.40 20.78
C ASN A 38 14.09 2.62 19.24
N VAL A 39 13.57 3.75 18.72
CA VAL A 39 13.71 4.13 17.30
C VAL A 39 14.64 5.30 17.15
N VAL A 40 15.74 5.10 16.47
CA VAL A 40 16.72 6.15 16.15
C VAL A 40 16.66 6.49 14.67
N VAL A 41 16.45 7.76 14.34
CA VAL A 41 16.43 8.25 12.95
C VAL A 41 17.83 8.72 12.56
N HIS A 42 18.45 8.00 11.65
CA HIS A 42 19.70 8.42 11.04
C HIS A 42 19.42 9.22 9.76
N ARG A 43 19.56 10.55 9.83
CA ARG A 43 19.35 11.45 8.70
C ARG A 43 20.60 11.65 7.87
N HIS A 44 20.45 11.61 6.55
CA HIS A 44 21.52 11.95 5.63
C HIS A 44 21.13 13.21 4.84
N PRO A 45 22.04 14.22 4.67
CA PRO A 45 21.69 15.49 4.06
C PRO A 45 21.33 15.40 2.58
N LEU A 46 21.88 14.42 1.85
CA LEU A 46 21.58 14.24 0.44
C LEU A 46 20.19 13.64 0.22
N PRO A 47 19.46 14.09 -0.81
CA PRO A 47 18.20 13.47 -1.23
C PRO A 47 18.41 11.99 -1.60
N GLY A 48 17.44 11.13 -1.25
CA GLY A 48 17.53 9.69 -1.48
C GLY A 48 17.80 9.30 -2.93
N ARG A 49 17.21 10.03 -3.88
CA ARG A 49 17.44 9.78 -5.33
C ARG A 49 18.91 9.95 -5.74
N LEU A 50 19.61 10.90 -5.16
CA LEU A 50 21.05 11.11 -5.45
C LEU A 50 21.88 10.03 -4.76
N LEU A 51 21.60 9.77 -3.49
CA LEU A 51 22.33 8.79 -2.69
C LEU A 51 22.22 7.37 -3.26
N PHE A 52 20.98 6.92 -3.46
CA PHE A 52 20.73 5.59 -4.01
C PHE A 52 21.09 5.48 -5.50
N GLY A 53 20.94 6.55 -6.26
CA GLY A 53 21.41 6.60 -7.65
C GLY A 53 22.93 6.43 -7.75
N ALA A 54 23.71 7.13 -6.92
CA ALA A 54 25.16 6.94 -6.82
C ALA A 54 25.49 5.50 -6.37
N ALA A 55 24.82 4.98 -5.36
CA ALA A 55 25.00 3.62 -4.88
C ALA A 55 24.75 2.57 -5.97
N ALA A 56 23.73 2.76 -6.82
CA ALA A 56 23.43 1.87 -7.94
C ALA A 56 24.53 1.80 -9.00
N VAL A 57 25.16 2.95 -9.31
CA VAL A 57 26.15 3.06 -10.39
C VAL A 57 27.55 2.71 -9.90
N THR A 58 27.93 3.21 -8.73
CA THR A 58 29.31 3.10 -8.21
C THR A 58 29.50 2.02 -7.16
N GLY A 59 28.42 1.41 -6.65
CA GLY A 59 28.45 0.53 -5.46
C GLY A 59 28.73 1.29 -4.17
N ARG A 60 28.67 2.63 -4.17
CA ARG A 60 28.93 3.51 -3.02
C ARG A 60 27.98 4.71 -3.01
N PRO A 61 27.61 5.29 -1.82
CA PRO A 61 27.98 4.78 -0.51
C PRO A 61 27.27 3.47 -0.17
N ARG A 62 27.86 2.65 0.69
CA ARG A 62 27.21 1.47 1.23
C ARG A 62 26.35 1.88 2.43
N LEU A 63 25.09 1.49 2.41
CA LEU A 63 24.11 1.91 3.42
C LEU A 63 24.51 1.48 4.83
N ASP A 64 24.95 0.24 5.00
CA ASP A 64 25.43 -0.29 6.27
C ASP A 64 26.56 0.53 6.88
N ARG A 65 27.45 1.09 6.06
CA ARG A 65 28.54 1.95 6.51
C ARG A 65 28.11 3.38 6.82
N LEU A 66 27.07 3.87 6.15
CA LEU A 66 26.50 5.17 6.46
C LEU A 66 25.78 5.19 7.81
N ILE A 67 25.14 4.07 8.14
CA ILE A 67 24.37 3.93 9.39
C ILE A 67 25.26 3.39 10.50
N GLY A 68 26.15 2.45 10.20
CA GLY A 68 26.92 1.63 11.14
C GLY A 68 28.27 2.21 11.57
N GLY A 69 28.51 3.51 11.35
CA GLY A 69 29.60 4.21 12.09
C GLY A 69 29.33 4.23 13.60
N VAL A 70 28.22 3.67 14.05
CA VAL A 70 27.73 3.57 15.41
C VAL A 70 27.29 2.13 15.63
N ALA A 71 28.08 1.28 16.28
CA ALA A 71 27.76 -0.10 16.71
C ALA A 71 27.08 -1.02 15.65
N GLY A 72 27.45 -2.28 15.61
CA GLY A 72 27.10 -3.24 14.56
C GLY A 72 25.63 -3.30 14.18
N ILE A 73 25.36 -3.44 12.87
CA ILE A 73 24.02 -3.69 12.34
C ILE A 73 23.89 -5.21 12.19
N ASP A 74 22.92 -5.80 12.88
CA ASP A 74 22.66 -7.24 12.81
C ASP A 74 22.01 -7.62 11.49
N VAL A 75 21.02 -6.82 11.04
CA VAL A 75 20.26 -7.07 9.81
C VAL A 75 19.70 -5.76 9.22
N ILE A 76 19.58 -5.71 7.91
CA ILE A 76 18.90 -4.61 7.20
C ILE A 76 17.57 -5.10 6.68
N TRP A 77 16.51 -4.36 6.97
CA TRP A 77 15.22 -4.51 6.32
C TRP A 77 15.05 -3.45 5.22
N ALA A 78 14.85 -3.90 4.00
CA ALA A 78 14.47 -3.06 2.88
C ALA A 78 12.95 -3.19 2.65
N PRO A 79 12.11 -2.23 3.11
CA PRO A 79 10.64 -2.33 3.04
C PRO A 79 10.07 -2.09 1.64
N THR A 80 10.92 -1.77 0.69
CA THR A 80 10.59 -1.57 -0.72
C THR A 80 11.82 -1.79 -1.59
N ILE A 81 11.59 -2.02 -2.87
CA ILE A 81 12.65 -2.14 -3.88
C ILE A 81 13.27 -0.76 -4.12
N ALA A 82 14.55 -0.64 -3.84
CA ALA A 82 15.34 0.55 -4.12
C ALA A 82 16.77 0.16 -4.55
N PRO A 83 17.49 1.03 -5.28
CA PRO A 83 18.90 0.81 -5.55
C PRO A 83 19.71 0.87 -4.24
N LEU A 84 20.13 -0.28 -3.74
CA LEU A 84 20.89 -0.39 -2.49
C LEU A 84 22.30 -0.91 -2.77
N ALA A 85 23.31 -0.27 -2.18
CA ALA A 85 24.64 -0.84 -2.04
C ALA A 85 24.87 -1.20 -0.59
N LEU A 86 25.25 -2.45 -0.34
CA LEU A 86 25.56 -3.00 0.98
C LEU A 86 26.92 -3.68 0.96
N SER A 87 27.59 -3.75 2.08
CA SER A 87 28.81 -4.55 2.22
C SER A 87 28.52 -6.05 2.04
N PRO A 88 29.48 -6.85 1.55
CA PRO A 88 29.35 -8.30 1.56
C PRO A 88 29.08 -8.83 2.97
N GLY A 89 28.25 -9.86 3.07
CA GLY A 89 27.94 -10.51 4.34
C GLY A 89 26.91 -9.79 5.23
N VAL A 90 26.49 -8.55 4.90
CA VAL A 90 25.44 -7.88 5.67
C VAL A 90 24.09 -8.57 5.42
N PRO A 91 23.42 -9.11 6.46
CA PRO A 91 22.13 -9.75 6.32
C PRO A 91 21.06 -8.77 5.81
N LEU A 92 20.20 -9.24 4.92
CA LEU A 92 19.15 -8.43 4.28
C LEU A 92 17.83 -9.20 4.23
N VAL A 93 16.76 -8.56 4.65
CA VAL A 93 15.39 -8.96 4.39
C VAL A 93 14.75 -7.92 3.47
N LEU A 94 14.15 -8.38 2.37
CA LEU A 94 13.53 -7.50 1.36
C LEU A 94 12.00 -7.66 1.38
N THR A 95 11.28 -6.56 1.39
CA THR A 95 9.84 -6.59 1.09
C THR A 95 9.59 -6.23 -0.37
N VAL A 96 8.91 -7.11 -1.09
CA VAL A 96 8.40 -6.88 -2.45
C VAL A 96 6.88 -6.69 -2.35
N GLN A 97 6.44 -5.44 -2.46
CA GLN A 97 5.03 -5.08 -2.28
C GLN A 97 4.18 -5.54 -3.47
N ASP A 98 4.69 -5.39 -4.70
CA ASP A 98 4.08 -5.86 -5.95
C ASP A 98 5.13 -5.95 -7.06
N LEU A 99 4.69 -6.38 -8.24
CA LEU A 99 5.49 -6.42 -9.48
C LEU A 99 4.92 -5.50 -10.57
N SER A 100 4.24 -4.44 -10.20
CA SER A 100 3.62 -3.50 -11.14
C SER A 100 4.61 -2.93 -12.16
N PHE A 101 5.84 -2.66 -11.75
CA PHE A 101 6.91 -2.17 -12.62
C PHE A 101 7.34 -3.17 -13.73
N GLU A 102 7.13 -4.48 -13.53
CA GLU A 102 7.34 -5.51 -14.56
C GLU A 102 6.07 -5.83 -15.36
N LEU A 103 4.91 -5.85 -14.69
CA LEU A 103 3.65 -6.26 -15.29
C LEU A 103 3.01 -5.14 -16.12
N ARG A 104 3.19 -3.89 -15.69
CA ARG A 104 2.63 -2.70 -16.32
C ARG A 104 3.67 -1.58 -16.47
N PRO A 105 4.80 -1.82 -17.18
CA PRO A 105 5.89 -0.84 -17.27
C PRO A 105 5.49 0.47 -17.94
N ARG A 106 4.39 0.47 -18.72
CA ARG A 106 3.86 1.67 -19.38
C ARG A 106 3.21 2.65 -18.39
N ASP A 107 2.79 2.18 -17.22
CA ASP A 107 2.19 3.00 -16.17
C ASP A 107 3.24 3.82 -15.40
N PHE A 108 4.52 3.56 -15.65
CA PHE A 108 5.65 4.23 -15.01
C PHE A 108 6.33 5.25 -15.93
N THR A 109 6.78 6.34 -15.36
CA THR A 109 7.60 7.35 -16.07
C THR A 109 8.94 6.75 -16.52
N ALA A 110 9.61 7.41 -17.46
CA ALA A 110 10.95 7.01 -17.88
C ALA A 110 11.93 6.96 -16.69
N TYR A 111 11.84 7.93 -15.78
CA TYR A 111 12.65 7.98 -14.57
C TYR A 111 12.38 6.75 -13.66
N GLU A 112 11.13 6.43 -13.38
CA GLU A 112 10.78 5.29 -12.52
C GLU A 112 11.22 3.95 -13.14
N ARG A 113 11.11 3.81 -14.48
CA ARG A 113 11.61 2.62 -15.18
C ARG A 113 13.13 2.46 -15.07
N VAL A 114 13.88 3.56 -15.20
CA VAL A 114 15.34 3.57 -14.98
C VAL A 114 15.65 3.24 -13.52
N TRP A 115 14.92 3.83 -12.58
CA TRP A 115 15.07 3.56 -11.14
C TRP A 115 14.90 2.08 -10.81
N HIS A 116 13.82 1.44 -11.27
CA HIS A 116 13.59 0.00 -11.05
C HIS A 116 14.67 -0.85 -11.72
N ARG A 117 15.16 -0.47 -12.90
CA ARG A 117 16.27 -1.16 -13.57
C ARG A 117 17.56 -1.07 -12.75
N LEU A 118 17.88 0.10 -12.21
CA LEU A 118 19.04 0.31 -11.36
C LEU A 118 18.93 -0.41 -10.02
N ALA A 119 17.73 -0.55 -9.48
CA ALA A 119 17.50 -1.29 -8.24
C ALA A 119 17.80 -2.79 -8.35
N ARG A 120 17.87 -3.35 -9.59
CA ARG A 120 18.16 -4.76 -9.86
C ARG A 120 17.33 -5.70 -8.97
N PRO A 121 15.98 -5.61 -8.97
CA PRO A 121 15.12 -6.22 -7.96
C PRO A 121 15.33 -7.72 -7.81
N ARG A 122 15.54 -8.46 -8.91
CA ARG A 122 15.80 -9.90 -8.89
C ARG A 122 17.12 -10.25 -8.21
N ALA A 123 18.18 -9.46 -8.46
CA ALA A 123 19.47 -9.66 -7.80
C ALA A 123 19.40 -9.33 -6.31
N LEU A 124 18.68 -8.26 -5.97
CA LEU A 124 18.44 -7.87 -4.59
C LEU A 124 17.70 -8.96 -3.83
N ALA A 125 16.63 -9.52 -4.40
CA ALA A 125 15.85 -10.61 -3.81
C ALA A 125 16.68 -11.91 -3.67
N ARG A 126 17.51 -12.26 -4.65
CA ARG A 126 18.41 -13.42 -4.54
C ARG A 126 19.45 -13.28 -3.45
N ARG A 127 19.92 -12.06 -3.20
CA ARG A 127 20.87 -11.76 -2.13
C ARG A 127 20.23 -11.78 -0.73
N SER A 128 18.94 -11.47 -0.62
CA SER A 128 18.23 -11.36 0.67
C SER A 128 18.14 -12.74 1.33
N GLY A 129 18.34 -12.83 2.66
CA GLY A 129 18.11 -14.05 3.44
C GLY A 129 16.66 -14.49 3.39
N ALA A 130 15.72 -13.53 3.47
CA ALA A 130 14.29 -13.74 3.29
C ALA A 130 13.67 -12.65 2.42
N VAL A 131 12.58 -12.98 1.72
CA VAL A 131 11.77 -12.06 0.93
C VAL A 131 10.35 -12.05 1.49
N ILE A 132 9.90 -10.89 1.92
CA ILE A 132 8.52 -10.66 2.38
C ILE A 132 7.68 -10.20 1.20
N VAL A 133 6.50 -10.77 1.06
CA VAL A 133 5.45 -10.29 0.15
C VAL A 133 4.17 -10.06 0.94
N LEU A 134 3.31 -9.17 0.44
CA LEU A 134 2.10 -8.77 1.18
C LEU A 134 0.90 -9.69 0.91
N ALA A 135 0.91 -10.45 -0.20
CA ALA A 135 -0.19 -11.30 -0.61
C ALA A 135 0.31 -12.56 -1.35
N PRO A 136 -0.45 -13.68 -1.30
CA PRO A 136 -0.09 -14.93 -1.97
C PRO A 136 0.14 -14.80 -3.48
N PRO A 137 -0.63 -14.03 -4.27
CA PRO A 137 -0.37 -13.86 -5.69
C PRO A 137 0.99 -13.27 -6.01
N THR A 138 1.47 -12.33 -5.19
CA THR A 138 2.83 -11.77 -5.35
C THR A 138 3.90 -12.84 -5.09
N ARG A 139 3.69 -13.74 -4.12
CA ARG A 139 4.59 -14.87 -3.87
C ARG A 139 4.70 -15.76 -5.11
N GLN A 140 3.57 -16.11 -5.68
CA GLN A 140 3.52 -16.94 -6.89
C GLN A 140 4.26 -16.30 -8.06
N LEU A 141 4.05 -14.99 -8.28
CA LEU A 141 4.76 -14.24 -9.32
C LEU A 141 6.28 -14.23 -9.12
N LEU A 142 6.78 -14.14 -7.88
CA LEU A 142 8.22 -14.19 -7.60
C LEU A 142 8.80 -15.57 -7.92
N ILE A 143 8.10 -16.65 -7.61
CA ILE A 143 8.51 -18.01 -7.95
C ILE A 143 8.58 -18.16 -9.47
N GLU A 144 7.49 -17.84 -10.17
CA GLU A 144 7.38 -18.03 -11.61
C GLU A 144 8.31 -17.15 -12.43
N ARG A 145 8.36 -15.84 -12.10
CA ARG A 145 9.08 -14.86 -12.92
C ARG A 145 10.54 -14.67 -12.52
N TRP A 146 10.86 -14.82 -11.24
CA TRP A 146 12.20 -14.57 -10.72
C TRP A 146 12.97 -15.85 -10.41
N GLY A 147 12.28 -17.01 -10.39
CA GLY A 147 12.86 -18.30 -10.07
C GLY A 147 13.41 -18.33 -8.65
N LEU A 148 12.75 -17.64 -7.71
CA LEU A 148 13.14 -17.66 -6.32
C LEU A 148 12.62 -18.92 -5.63
N ASP A 149 13.43 -19.44 -4.72
CA ASP A 149 13.01 -20.55 -3.87
C ASP A 149 11.81 -20.16 -3.01
N ALA A 150 10.77 -20.98 -3.09
CA ALA A 150 9.51 -20.79 -2.36
C ALA A 150 9.72 -20.75 -0.83
N ALA A 151 10.72 -21.45 -0.30
CA ALA A 151 11.07 -21.47 1.12
C ALA A 151 11.58 -20.11 1.65
N ARG A 152 12.11 -19.28 0.75
CA ARG A 152 12.64 -17.95 1.10
C ARG A 152 11.61 -16.82 0.97
N ILE A 153 10.39 -17.13 0.49
CA ILE A 153 9.35 -16.12 0.24
C ILE A 153 8.23 -16.29 1.26
N HIS A 154 8.07 -15.30 2.12
CA HIS A 154 7.12 -15.31 3.23
C HIS A 154 6.00 -14.30 2.98
N VAL A 155 4.76 -14.77 3.08
CA VAL A 155 3.59 -13.87 2.98
C VAL A 155 3.33 -13.28 4.36
N VAL A 156 3.55 -11.97 4.49
CA VAL A 156 3.22 -11.22 5.71
C VAL A 156 2.20 -10.16 5.35
N ALA A 157 0.94 -10.46 5.63
CA ALA A 157 -0.16 -9.54 5.36
C ALA A 157 -0.05 -8.31 6.26
N PRO A 158 -0.15 -7.09 5.72
CA PRO A 158 -0.29 -5.87 6.50
C PRO A 158 -1.53 -5.88 7.39
N GLY A 159 -1.45 -5.20 8.52
CA GLY A 159 -2.60 -5.01 9.39
C GLY A 159 -3.57 -3.96 8.86
N VAL A 160 -4.78 -3.99 9.41
CA VAL A 160 -5.78 -2.94 9.29
C VAL A 160 -6.39 -2.75 10.68
N ASP A 161 -5.91 -1.76 11.40
CA ASP A 161 -6.49 -1.45 12.70
C ASP A 161 -7.78 -0.65 12.50
N ALA A 162 -8.85 -1.13 13.11
CA ALA A 162 -10.15 -0.43 13.13
C ALA A 162 -10.13 0.82 14.04
N SER A 163 -9.04 1.05 14.72
CA SER A 163 -8.86 2.14 15.67
C SER A 163 -8.67 3.49 14.98
N GLY A 164 -9.76 4.15 14.63
CA GLY A 164 -9.76 5.59 14.63
C GLY A 164 -9.61 6.06 16.08
N SER A 165 -8.65 6.92 16.37
CA SER A 165 -8.76 7.81 17.53
C SER A 165 -10.16 8.41 17.50
N GLY A 166 -10.88 8.44 18.62
CA GLY A 166 -12.26 8.90 18.69
C GLY A 166 -12.49 10.38 18.34
N ASP A 167 -11.54 11.02 17.67
CA ASP A 167 -11.65 12.34 17.09
C ASP A 167 -12.60 12.32 15.89
N VAL A 168 -13.79 12.78 16.10
CA VAL A 168 -14.80 12.97 15.06
C VAL A 168 -14.38 14.14 14.21
N SER A 169 -13.71 13.90 13.11
CA SER A 169 -13.50 14.92 12.08
C SER A 169 -14.85 15.31 11.46
N PRO A 170 -15.09 16.60 11.20
CA PRO A 170 -16.29 17.01 10.48
C PRO A 170 -16.32 16.35 9.09
N PRO A 171 -17.50 16.06 8.55
CA PRO A 171 -17.63 15.43 7.26
C PRO A 171 -17.04 16.31 6.15
N LEU A 172 -16.02 15.79 5.45
CA LEU A 172 -15.41 16.47 4.30
C LEU A 172 -16.29 16.47 3.06
N VAL A 173 -17.24 15.55 2.99
CA VAL A 173 -18.18 15.38 1.88
C VAL A 173 -19.60 15.38 2.43
N ALA A 174 -20.44 16.26 1.89
CA ALA A 174 -21.83 16.34 2.29
C ALA A 174 -22.67 15.29 1.57
N GLY A 175 -23.67 14.72 2.26
CA GLY A 175 -24.61 13.77 1.68
C GLY A 175 -24.03 12.39 1.42
N SER A 176 -24.62 11.68 0.50
CA SER A 176 -24.23 10.32 0.12
C SER A 176 -23.12 10.36 -0.93
N TYR A 177 -22.05 9.58 -0.74
CA TYR A 177 -20.92 9.58 -1.65
C TYR A 177 -20.24 8.22 -1.81
N LEU A 178 -19.66 8.02 -2.98
CA LEU A 178 -18.72 6.96 -3.30
C LEU A 178 -17.30 7.49 -3.04
N LEU A 179 -16.40 6.65 -2.57
CA LEU A 179 -15.04 7.04 -2.20
C LEU A 179 -14.01 6.27 -3.03
N ALA A 180 -13.02 6.98 -3.57
CA ALA A 180 -11.80 6.38 -4.11
C ALA A 180 -10.58 6.88 -3.33
N VAL A 181 -9.67 5.98 -2.93
CA VAL A 181 -8.52 6.31 -2.08
C VAL A 181 -7.23 5.83 -2.69
N GLY A 182 -6.22 6.71 -2.71
CA GLY A 182 -4.84 6.38 -3.06
C GLY A 182 -4.24 7.25 -4.15
N ALA A 183 -3.09 6.84 -4.66
CA ALA A 183 -2.39 7.61 -5.69
C ALA A 183 -3.18 7.61 -7.00
N LEU A 184 -3.36 8.78 -7.61
CA LEU A 184 -4.03 8.96 -8.90
C LEU A 184 -3.03 8.63 -10.03
N GLU A 185 -2.81 7.35 -10.23
CA GLU A 185 -1.84 6.79 -11.17
C GLU A 185 -2.53 5.88 -12.19
N PRO A 186 -1.94 5.65 -13.39
CA PRO A 186 -2.58 4.87 -14.45
C PRO A 186 -3.07 3.48 -14.01
N ARG A 187 -2.33 2.79 -13.15
CA ARG A 187 -2.73 1.47 -12.65
C ARG A 187 -3.99 1.48 -11.78
N LYS A 188 -4.34 2.64 -11.20
CA LYS A 188 -5.55 2.84 -10.38
C LYS A 188 -6.76 3.26 -11.20
N ASP A 189 -6.55 3.65 -12.45
CA ASP A 189 -7.55 4.05 -13.44
C ASP A 189 -8.63 5.03 -12.94
N PRO A 190 -8.24 6.20 -12.40
CA PRO A 190 -9.22 7.18 -11.95
C PRO A 190 -10.12 7.68 -13.09
N ALA A 191 -9.62 7.71 -14.32
CA ALA A 191 -10.37 8.13 -15.50
C ALA A 191 -11.51 7.17 -15.83
N LEU A 192 -11.30 5.84 -15.72
CA LEU A 192 -12.36 4.85 -15.85
C LEU A 192 -13.47 5.11 -14.83
N LEU A 193 -13.09 5.36 -13.57
CA LEU A 193 -14.08 5.63 -12.51
C LEU A 193 -14.89 6.88 -12.79
N VAL A 194 -14.27 7.96 -13.25
CA VAL A 194 -14.97 9.20 -13.60
C VAL A 194 -15.97 8.95 -14.73
N ARG A 195 -15.60 8.21 -15.78
CA ARG A 195 -16.50 7.87 -16.89
C ARG A 195 -17.65 6.96 -16.45
N ALA A 196 -17.36 5.91 -15.70
CA ALA A 196 -18.39 5.01 -15.15
C ALA A 196 -19.36 5.75 -14.22
N PHE A 197 -18.83 6.66 -13.39
CA PHE A 197 -19.62 7.51 -12.53
C PHE A 197 -20.54 8.45 -13.34
N ALA A 198 -20.01 9.14 -14.36
CA ALA A 198 -20.81 10.01 -15.23
C ALA A 198 -21.94 9.23 -15.93
N ARG A 199 -21.66 8.01 -16.39
CA ARG A 199 -22.66 7.10 -16.95
C ARG A 199 -23.73 6.74 -15.92
N ALA A 200 -23.34 6.35 -14.71
CA ALA A 200 -24.29 6.03 -13.66
C ALA A 200 -25.13 7.25 -13.24
N ARG A 201 -24.55 8.46 -13.25
CA ARG A 201 -25.28 9.73 -13.03
C ARG A 201 -26.35 9.94 -14.09
N ALA A 202 -26.04 9.73 -15.35
CA ALA A 202 -27.01 9.84 -16.43
C ALA A 202 -28.19 8.84 -16.30
N GLU A 203 -27.94 7.71 -15.64
CA GLU A 203 -28.95 6.68 -15.32
C GLU A 203 -29.61 6.87 -13.94
N GLY A 204 -29.33 8.00 -13.24
CA GLY A 204 -30.05 8.44 -12.04
C GLY A 204 -29.33 8.21 -10.71
N LEU A 205 -28.03 7.88 -10.70
CA LEU A 205 -27.21 7.88 -9.47
C LEU A 205 -27.22 9.28 -8.84
N ARG A 206 -27.52 9.39 -7.55
CA ARG A 206 -27.61 10.66 -6.82
C ARG A 206 -26.37 10.94 -5.98
N ALA A 207 -25.69 9.88 -5.51
CA ALA A 207 -24.48 10.01 -4.75
C ALA A 207 -23.42 10.81 -5.52
N THR A 208 -22.53 11.49 -4.79
CA THR A 208 -21.35 12.13 -5.35
C THR A 208 -20.15 11.16 -5.34
N LEU A 209 -19.05 11.57 -5.99
CA LEU A 209 -17.80 10.79 -6.03
C LEU A 209 -16.66 11.62 -5.45
N ALA A 210 -16.04 11.13 -4.39
CA ALA A 210 -14.90 11.76 -3.74
C ALA A 210 -13.62 10.96 -3.97
N PHE A 211 -12.54 11.66 -4.34
CA PHE A 211 -11.21 11.08 -4.43
C PHE A 211 -10.33 11.65 -3.31
N ALA A 212 -9.80 10.78 -2.46
CA ALA A 212 -8.80 11.12 -1.44
C ALA A 212 -7.42 10.62 -1.89
N GLY A 213 -6.61 11.53 -2.41
CA GLY A 213 -5.27 11.21 -2.92
C GLY A 213 -4.74 12.24 -3.89
N GLU A 214 -3.49 12.03 -4.30
CA GLU A 214 -2.75 12.87 -5.24
C GLU A 214 -2.09 11.98 -6.29
N GLY A 215 -1.73 12.52 -7.45
CA GLY A 215 -0.99 11.78 -8.46
C GLY A 215 -0.99 12.45 -9.82
N ARG A 216 -0.36 11.81 -10.78
CA ARG A 216 -0.19 12.37 -12.14
C ARG A 216 -1.49 12.58 -12.89
N LEU A 217 -2.52 11.79 -12.58
CA LEU A 217 -3.83 11.86 -13.21
C LEU A 217 -4.85 12.71 -12.42
N ALA A 218 -4.39 13.56 -11.49
CA ALA A 218 -5.28 14.46 -10.75
C ALA A 218 -6.09 15.38 -11.68
N GLY A 219 -5.52 15.82 -12.81
CA GLY A 219 -6.20 16.61 -13.83
C GLY A 219 -7.33 15.88 -14.58
N GLU A 220 -7.38 14.55 -14.52
CA GLU A 220 -8.44 13.75 -15.11
C GLU A 220 -9.62 13.51 -14.16
N VAL A 221 -9.47 13.92 -12.88
CA VAL A 221 -10.47 13.75 -11.83
C VAL A 221 -11.30 15.02 -11.74
N HIS A 222 -12.27 15.15 -12.64
CA HIS A 222 -13.20 16.27 -12.69
C HIS A 222 -14.54 15.85 -13.31
N GLY A 223 -15.60 16.57 -13.02
CA GLY A 223 -16.95 16.33 -13.57
C GLY A 223 -18.04 16.76 -12.58
N ASP A 224 -19.28 16.70 -13.04
CA ASP A 224 -20.43 17.00 -12.18
C ASP A 224 -20.55 15.97 -11.06
N GLY A 225 -20.59 16.45 -9.81
CA GLY A 225 -20.63 15.60 -8.62
C GLY A 225 -19.31 14.90 -8.28
N VAL A 226 -18.18 15.24 -8.91
CA VAL A 226 -16.85 14.71 -8.61
C VAL A 226 -16.06 15.72 -7.77
N SER A 227 -15.47 15.25 -6.68
CA SER A 227 -14.63 16.04 -5.78
C SER A 227 -13.24 15.42 -5.60
N LEU A 228 -12.20 16.21 -5.79
CA LEU A 228 -10.82 15.83 -5.48
C LEU A 228 -10.42 16.49 -4.16
N LEU A 229 -10.25 15.68 -3.11
CA LEU A 229 -9.92 16.14 -1.76
C LEU A 229 -8.41 16.35 -1.55
N GLY A 230 -7.58 15.82 -2.47
CA GLY A 230 -6.14 15.82 -2.26
C GLY A 230 -5.72 14.88 -1.13
N ARG A 231 -4.61 15.23 -0.47
CA ARG A 231 -4.13 14.50 0.70
C ARG A 231 -4.96 14.86 1.92
N VAL A 232 -5.47 13.84 2.61
CA VAL A 232 -6.24 13.96 3.85
C VAL A 232 -5.44 13.38 5.01
N SER A 233 -5.73 13.81 6.24
CA SER A 233 -5.20 13.23 7.47
C SER A 233 -5.77 11.82 7.73
N ASP A 234 -5.16 11.08 8.64
CA ASP A 234 -5.66 9.73 8.99
C ASP A 234 -7.05 9.80 9.66
N ALA A 235 -7.33 10.83 10.46
CA ALA A 235 -8.65 11.03 11.07
C ALA A 235 -9.73 11.37 10.02
N GLU A 236 -9.40 12.24 9.07
CA GLU A 236 -10.29 12.54 7.95
C GLU A 236 -10.53 11.33 7.06
N LEU A 237 -9.51 10.52 6.80
CA LEU A 237 -9.62 9.30 6.02
C LEU A 237 -10.50 8.26 6.73
N ASP A 238 -10.37 8.13 8.05
CA ASP A 238 -11.24 7.27 8.87
C ASP A 238 -12.70 7.69 8.76
N ALA A 239 -12.98 9.01 8.89
CA ALA A 239 -14.32 9.55 8.74
C ALA A 239 -14.87 9.34 7.31
N LEU A 240 -14.03 9.50 6.28
CA LEU A 240 -14.41 9.25 4.89
C LEU A 240 -14.78 7.78 4.65
N TYR A 241 -14.03 6.82 5.19
CA TYR A 241 -14.40 5.41 5.07
C TYR A 241 -15.74 5.11 5.75
N ARG A 242 -15.96 5.61 6.97
CA ARG A 242 -17.20 5.37 7.73
C ARG A 242 -18.44 5.99 7.08
N GLY A 243 -18.28 7.14 6.44
CA GLY A 243 -19.37 7.87 5.79
C GLY A 243 -19.67 7.45 4.35
N ALA A 244 -18.79 6.70 3.72
CA ALA A 244 -18.93 6.32 2.32
C ALA A 244 -20.06 5.31 2.11
N LEU A 245 -20.83 5.48 1.03
CA LEU A 245 -21.72 4.44 0.49
C LEU A 245 -20.95 3.15 0.19
N ALA A 246 -19.82 3.32 -0.45
CA ALA A 246 -18.85 2.26 -0.74
C ALA A 246 -17.49 2.85 -1.13
N LEU A 247 -16.44 2.07 -0.92
CA LEU A 247 -15.15 2.30 -1.57
C LEU A 247 -15.19 1.75 -3.00
N VAL A 248 -14.55 2.47 -3.94
CA VAL A 248 -14.41 2.00 -5.32
C VAL A 248 -12.94 1.86 -5.69
N VAL A 249 -12.54 0.65 -6.13
CA VAL A 249 -11.15 0.32 -6.48
C VAL A 249 -11.10 -0.28 -7.90
N PRO A 250 -11.12 0.55 -8.95
CA PRO A 250 -11.20 0.10 -10.35
C PRO A 250 -9.82 -0.24 -10.94
N SER A 251 -8.91 -0.69 -10.11
CA SER A 251 -7.51 -0.84 -10.44
C SER A 251 -7.25 -1.95 -11.46
N TRP A 252 -6.24 -1.78 -12.30
CA TRP A 252 -5.69 -2.82 -13.15
C TRP A 252 -4.75 -3.78 -12.40
N LEU A 253 -4.14 -3.30 -11.33
CA LEU A 253 -3.20 -4.07 -10.53
C LEU A 253 -3.08 -3.49 -9.12
N GLU A 254 -3.02 -4.38 -8.13
CA GLU A 254 -2.79 -4.07 -6.73
C GLU A 254 -1.75 -5.02 -6.14
N GLY A 255 -0.99 -4.52 -5.15
CA GLY A 255 -0.06 -5.34 -4.39
C GLY A 255 -0.71 -6.03 -3.19
N TYR A 256 -1.66 -5.33 -2.53
CA TYR A 256 -2.40 -5.83 -1.38
C TYR A 256 -3.80 -5.22 -1.26
N GLY A 257 -3.93 -3.93 -1.63
CA GLY A 257 -5.20 -3.21 -1.49
C GLY A 257 -5.48 -2.76 -0.06
N LEU A 258 -4.50 -2.11 0.59
CA LEU A 258 -4.69 -1.51 1.93
C LEU A 258 -5.97 -0.67 2.03
N PRO A 259 -6.27 0.28 1.10
CA PRO A 259 -7.49 1.08 1.17
C PRO A 259 -8.77 0.23 1.19
N LEU A 260 -8.81 -0.87 0.44
CA LEU A 260 -9.96 -1.79 0.48
C LEU A 260 -10.14 -2.38 1.87
N ARG A 261 -9.09 -2.96 2.43
CA ARG A 261 -9.16 -3.61 3.73
C ARG A 261 -9.42 -2.61 4.86
N GLU A 262 -8.92 -1.39 4.74
CA GLU A 262 -9.21 -0.30 5.67
C GLU A 262 -10.69 0.13 5.63
N ALA A 263 -11.28 0.22 4.44
CA ALA A 263 -12.71 0.51 4.27
C ALA A 263 -13.57 -0.62 4.88
N LEU A 264 -13.24 -1.88 4.57
CA LEU A 264 -13.96 -3.04 5.11
C LEU A 264 -13.88 -3.10 6.64
N ALA A 265 -12.72 -2.82 7.24
CA ALA A 265 -12.56 -2.75 8.69
C ALA A 265 -13.46 -1.68 9.37
N ARG A 266 -13.91 -0.69 8.60
CA ARG A 266 -14.81 0.38 9.03
C ARG A 266 -16.25 0.16 8.62
N GLY A 267 -16.57 -1.04 8.10
CA GLY A 267 -17.90 -1.42 7.67
C GLY A 267 -18.35 -0.82 6.34
N ALA A 268 -17.46 -0.17 5.59
CA ALA A 268 -17.77 0.30 4.26
C ALA A 268 -17.64 -0.84 3.24
N PRO A 269 -18.71 -1.21 2.51
CA PRO A 269 -18.62 -2.17 1.41
C PRO A 269 -17.80 -1.60 0.26
N ALA A 270 -17.45 -2.45 -0.72
CA ALA A 270 -16.66 -1.95 -1.84
C ALA A 270 -17.11 -2.50 -3.21
N VAL A 271 -16.80 -1.72 -4.26
CA VAL A 271 -16.77 -2.17 -5.65
C VAL A 271 -15.30 -2.25 -6.08
N VAL A 272 -14.87 -3.41 -6.52
CA VAL A 272 -13.47 -3.66 -6.83
C VAL A 272 -13.30 -4.32 -8.19
N SER A 273 -12.18 -4.05 -8.85
CA SER A 273 -11.76 -4.87 -9.98
C SER A 273 -11.53 -6.31 -9.52
N ASP A 274 -11.91 -7.28 -10.36
CA ASP A 274 -11.68 -8.70 -10.08
C ASP A 274 -10.19 -9.03 -10.26
N LEU A 275 -9.44 -8.85 -9.17
CA LEU A 275 -8.00 -9.08 -9.11
C LEU A 275 -7.69 -10.22 -8.13
N PRO A 276 -6.72 -11.12 -8.48
CA PRO A 276 -6.35 -12.25 -7.60
C PRO A 276 -5.93 -11.83 -6.19
N VAL A 277 -5.37 -10.62 -6.03
CA VAL A 277 -4.91 -10.09 -4.75
C VAL A 277 -6.04 -9.83 -3.75
N PHE A 278 -7.26 -9.71 -4.23
CA PHE A 278 -8.43 -9.48 -3.39
C PHE A 278 -9.07 -10.77 -2.87
N GLY A 279 -8.52 -11.93 -3.17
CA GLY A 279 -8.93 -13.22 -2.59
C GLY A 279 -10.45 -13.45 -2.49
N HIS A 280 -10.87 -14.69 -2.45
CA HIS A 280 -12.30 -15.03 -2.32
C HIS A 280 -12.86 -14.77 -0.91
N GLU A 281 -11.99 -14.60 0.08
CA GLU A 281 -12.38 -14.25 1.44
C GLU A 281 -13.11 -12.91 1.54
N LEU A 282 -12.96 -12.04 0.53
CA LEU A 282 -13.62 -10.73 0.47
C LEU A 282 -14.96 -10.75 -0.28
N ASP A 283 -15.35 -11.84 -0.94
CA ASP A 283 -16.51 -11.89 -1.85
C ASP A 283 -17.83 -11.48 -1.19
N ALA A 284 -18.01 -11.80 0.08
CA ALA A 284 -19.21 -11.43 0.82
C ALA A 284 -19.32 -9.91 1.12
N ALA A 285 -18.22 -9.16 0.97
CA ALA A 285 -18.15 -7.74 1.33
C ALA A 285 -17.92 -6.81 0.13
N VAL A 286 -17.79 -7.36 -1.08
CA VAL A 286 -17.46 -6.58 -2.28
C VAL A 286 -18.32 -6.96 -3.48
N ILE A 287 -18.49 -6.01 -4.40
CA ILE A 287 -18.96 -6.29 -5.76
C ILE A 287 -17.74 -6.33 -6.68
N ARG A 288 -17.55 -7.43 -7.40
CA ARG A 288 -16.45 -7.56 -8.38
C ARG A 288 -16.88 -7.12 -9.75
N VAL A 289 -15.99 -6.43 -10.44
CA VAL A 289 -16.18 -5.96 -11.82
C VAL A 289 -14.90 -6.29 -12.60
N SER A 290 -15.02 -6.71 -13.85
CA SER A 290 -13.84 -6.95 -14.68
C SER A 290 -12.99 -5.68 -14.80
N PRO A 291 -11.65 -5.75 -14.72
CA PRO A 291 -10.79 -4.59 -14.92
C PRO A 291 -11.06 -3.91 -16.27
N GLY A 292 -11.28 -2.59 -16.27
CA GLY A 292 -11.57 -1.82 -17.46
C GLY A 292 -13.03 -1.85 -17.94
N ASP A 293 -13.92 -2.58 -17.28
CA ASP A 293 -15.34 -2.64 -17.62
C ASP A 293 -16.10 -1.43 -17.06
N GLU A 294 -16.20 -0.39 -17.87
CA GLU A 294 -16.91 0.85 -17.54
C GLU A 294 -18.42 0.61 -17.30
N ALA A 295 -19.03 -0.24 -18.12
CA ALA A 295 -20.47 -0.50 -18.04
C ALA A 295 -20.81 -1.31 -16.78
N GLY A 296 -20.04 -2.36 -16.50
CA GLY A 296 -20.19 -3.15 -15.29
C GLY A 296 -19.93 -2.33 -14.03
N LEU A 297 -18.92 -1.44 -14.06
CA LEU A 297 -18.66 -0.53 -12.95
C LEU A 297 -19.82 0.42 -12.71
N ALA A 298 -20.34 1.08 -13.75
CA ALA A 298 -21.50 1.96 -13.63
C ALA A 298 -22.73 1.23 -13.08
N ALA A 299 -23.00 0.02 -13.56
CA ALA A 299 -24.09 -0.81 -13.06
C ALA A 299 -23.92 -1.18 -11.57
N ALA A 300 -22.71 -1.51 -11.14
CA ALA A 300 -22.40 -1.81 -9.74
C ALA A 300 -22.62 -0.60 -8.82
N LEU A 301 -22.23 0.61 -9.28
CA LEU A 301 -22.47 1.86 -8.54
C LEU A 301 -23.97 2.13 -8.37
N LEU A 302 -24.77 1.94 -9.41
CA LEU A 302 -26.23 2.10 -9.37
C LEU A 302 -26.88 1.08 -8.43
N ARG A 303 -26.46 -0.16 -8.45
CA ARG A 303 -26.96 -1.21 -7.56
C ARG A 303 -26.79 -0.87 -6.09
N LEU A 304 -25.62 -0.35 -5.70
CA LEU A 304 -25.36 0.06 -4.32
C LEU A 304 -26.31 1.14 -3.80
N GLU A 305 -26.74 2.06 -4.66
CA GLU A 305 -27.71 3.10 -4.28
C GLU A 305 -29.14 2.58 -4.30
N ARG A 306 -29.50 1.80 -5.33
CA ARG A 306 -30.88 1.33 -5.58
C ARG A 306 -31.28 0.12 -4.72
N GLU A 307 -30.29 -0.66 -4.24
CA GLU A 307 -30.50 -1.88 -3.47
C GLU A 307 -29.95 -1.72 -2.02
N PRO A 308 -30.66 -1.01 -1.10
CA PRO A 308 -30.16 -0.81 0.25
C PRO A 308 -29.96 -2.12 1.02
N GLY A 309 -30.72 -3.18 0.71
CA GLY A 309 -30.57 -4.52 1.27
C GLY A 309 -29.18 -5.10 0.94
N LEU A 310 -28.79 -5.08 -0.36
CA LEU A 310 -27.47 -5.52 -0.81
C LEU A 310 -26.35 -4.76 -0.09
N ARG A 311 -26.46 -3.43 0.00
CA ARG A 311 -25.46 -2.62 0.69
C ARG A 311 -25.33 -3.01 2.17
N SER A 312 -26.44 -3.26 2.84
CA SER A 312 -26.46 -3.70 4.26
C SER A 312 -25.83 -5.07 4.44
N GLU A 313 -26.07 -6.02 3.53
CA GLU A 313 -25.46 -7.35 3.54
C GLU A 313 -23.93 -7.26 3.36
N LEU A 314 -23.48 -6.51 2.36
CA LEU A 314 -22.06 -6.30 2.13
C LEU A 314 -21.36 -5.62 3.32
N ALA A 315 -22.00 -4.60 3.90
CA ALA A 315 -21.47 -3.89 5.07
C ALA A 315 -21.42 -4.79 6.31
N ALA A 316 -22.41 -5.65 6.53
CA ALA A 316 -22.41 -6.60 7.63
C ALA A 316 -21.27 -7.62 7.54
N ALA A 317 -20.90 -8.03 6.32
CA ALA A 317 -19.78 -8.95 6.07
C ALA A 317 -18.40 -8.26 6.13
N ALA A 318 -18.33 -6.94 5.94
CA ALA A 318 -17.09 -6.21 5.71
C ALA A 318 -16.06 -6.39 6.84
N ALA A 319 -16.44 -6.17 8.09
CA ALA A 319 -15.51 -6.26 9.22
C ALA A 319 -14.97 -7.69 9.43
N SER A 320 -15.83 -8.70 9.25
CA SER A 320 -15.43 -10.11 9.39
C SER A 320 -14.49 -10.57 8.26
N ALA A 321 -14.62 -10.03 7.05
CA ALA A 321 -13.77 -10.36 5.91
C ALA A 321 -12.30 -9.94 6.12
N VAL A 322 -12.02 -9.04 7.04
CA VAL A 322 -10.67 -8.56 7.37
C VAL A 322 -10.28 -8.82 8.82
N ALA A 323 -11.09 -9.61 9.56
CA ALA A 323 -10.81 -9.98 10.94
C ALA A 323 -9.46 -10.71 11.06
N GLY A 324 -8.67 -10.37 12.08
CA GLY A 324 -7.36 -10.96 12.31
C GLY A 324 -6.19 -10.31 11.57
N LEU A 325 -6.44 -9.36 10.67
CA LEU A 325 -5.37 -8.57 10.06
C LEU A 325 -4.90 -7.49 11.04
N SER A 326 -3.80 -7.70 11.74
CA SER A 326 -3.25 -6.72 12.68
C SER A 326 -1.79 -6.36 12.37
N TRP A 327 -1.45 -5.10 12.63
CA TRP A 327 -0.07 -4.63 12.50
C TRP A 327 0.85 -5.30 13.50
N SER A 328 0.37 -5.65 14.70
CA SER A 328 1.13 -6.39 15.71
C SER A 328 1.55 -7.78 15.20
N GLU A 329 0.65 -8.52 14.55
CA GLU A 329 0.99 -9.82 13.96
C GLU A 329 1.96 -9.67 12.80
N ALA A 330 1.75 -8.69 11.93
CA ALA A 330 2.67 -8.38 10.83
C ALA A 330 4.08 -8.02 11.34
N ALA A 331 4.16 -7.23 12.42
CA ALA A 331 5.41 -6.85 13.06
C ALA A 331 6.12 -8.07 13.68
N ARG A 332 5.43 -8.91 14.45
CA ARG A 332 6.01 -10.13 15.05
C ARG A 332 6.60 -11.05 13.99
N ARG A 333 5.84 -11.31 12.91
CA ARG A 333 6.31 -12.15 11.80
C ARG A 333 7.49 -11.53 11.06
N THR A 334 7.46 -10.23 10.81
CA THR A 334 8.58 -9.52 10.18
C THR A 334 9.83 -9.59 11.06
N ARG A 335 9.70 -9.36 12.36
CA ARG A 335 10.81 -9.43 13.32
C ARG A 335 11.42 -10.82 13.39
N ALA A 336 10.61 -11.88 13.37
CA ALA A 336 11.10 -13.25 13.35
C ALA A 336 12.00 -13.51 12.13
N LEU A 337 11.58 -13.10 10.93
CA LEU A 337 12.36 -13.21 9.70
C LEU A 337 13.66 -12.37 9.73
N LEU A 338 13.62 -11.21 10.39
CA LEU A 338 14.82 -10.39 10.60
C LEU A 338 15.82 -11.09 11.51
N ALA A 339 15.35 -11.70 12.62
CA ALA A 339 16.19 -12.43 13.55
C ALA A 339 16.81 -13.69 12.91
N GLU A 340 16.04 -14.44 12.15
CA GLU A 340 16.54 -15.60 11.39
C GLU A 340 17.63 -15.18 10.39
N ALA A 341 17.40 -14.09 9.66
CA ALA A 341 18.39 -13.57 8.71
C ALA A 341 19.66 -13.03 9.39
N ALA A 342 19.57 -12.53 10.61
CA ALA A 342 20.72 -12.05 11.39
C ALA A 342 21.58 -13.20 11.95
N ALA A 343 20.98 -14.37 12.22
CA ALA A 343 21.63 -15.54 12.79
C ALA A 343 22.35 -16.43 11.76
N GLY A 344 22.00 -16.33 10.47
CA GLY A 344 22.55 -17.13 9.36
C GLY A 344 23.57 -16.40 8.54
#